data_d5df143802957d716a602befd0cfe0ea
#
_entry.id   d5df143802957d716a602befd0cfe0ea
#
_cell.length_a   1.000
_cell.length_b   1.000
_cell.length_c   1.000
_cell.angle_alpha   90.00
_cell.angle_beta   90.00
_cell.angle_gamma   90.00
#
_symmetry.space_group_name_H-M   'P 1'
#
loop_
_entity.id
_entity.type
_entity.pdbx_description
1 polymer ?
#
loop_
_entity_poly.entity_id
_entity_poly.type
_entity_poly.pdbx_seq_one_letter_code
_entity_poly.pdbx_strand_id
1 'polypeptide(L)'
;MQVVSAAEVAQYLTWQGVIDRLRHTFVNGVESPPRHHHAMYRPDGEATMLLMPAWEAAGYIGVKMVNVFPQNAEHGIPAISGLYLLSEGKHGQPLACIDGSELPRRRTAAASALAAQALANEDAETLLVVGTGKLAPMVIEAHASVRPIKRVLIWGRTPSKATEIAEEYASRFDTQVVEALPAAVAEADIVSCVTLSTQPIIKGEWLTPGTHVDLIGAFRPQMRETDALCLRRSQVFVDTYAGAKGEAGDILQAIDEGEFQFEHIQAELAEVLTGAKPGRSDKDAITLFKSVGASLEDLAAAIELWESLPKHH
;
A
#
# COMPACT_ATOMS: atom_id res chain seq x y z
N MET A 1 -9.91 -27.66 0.56
CA MET A 1 -9.05 -26.45 0.57
C MET A 1 -8.44 -26.28 -0.81
N GLN A 2 -8.70 -25.16 -1.46
CA GLN A 2 -8.15 -24.82 -2.79
C GLN A 2 -6.79 -24.15 -2.64
N VAL A 3 -5.83 -24.48 -3.53
CA VAL A 3 -4.57 -23.74 -3.65
C VAL A 3 -4.74 -22.71 -4.77
N VAL A 4 -4.48 -21.45 -4.49
CA VAL A 4 -4.67 -20.32 -5.43
C VAL A 4 -3.30 -19.71 -5.74
N SER A 5 -2.90 -19.80 -7.01
CA SER A 5 -1.62 -19.32 -7.51
C SER A 5 -1.59 -17.80 -7.70
N ALA A 6 -0.39 -17.21 -7.83
CA ALA A 6 -0.21 -15.80 -8.16
C ALA A 6 -0.92 -15.39 -9.47
N ALA A 7 -0.94 -16.29 -10.48
CA ALA A 7 -1.63 -16.04 -11.73
C ALA A 7 -3.16 -15.95 -11.56
N GLU A 8 -3.74 -16.82 -10.73
CA GLU A 8 -5.17 -16.78 -10.41
C GLU A 8 -5.51 -15.53 -9.57
N VAL A 9 -4.66 -15.15 -8.61
CA VAL A 9 -4.81 -13.87 -7.89
C VAL A 9 -4.85 -12.72 -8.88
N ALA A 10 -3.89 -12.66 -9.82
CA ALA A 10 -3.84 -11.60 -10.84
C ALA A 10 -5.06 -11.59 -11.75
N GLN A 11 -5.60 -12.75 -12.07
CA GLN A 11 -6.75 -12.91 -12.98
C GLN A 11 -8.09 -12.55 -12.32
N TYR A 12 -8.32 -13.00 -11.09
CA TYR A 12 -9.64 -12.92 -10.46
C TYR A 12 -9.79 -11.78 -9.45
N LEU A 13 -8.70 -11.26 -8.89
CA LEU A 13 -8.76 -10.11 -7.98
C LEU A 13 -8.69 -8.80 -8.79
N THR A 14 -9.84 -8.33 -9.27
CA THR A 14 -9.94 -7.08 -10.05
C THR A 14 -9.71 -5.86 -9.18
N TRP A 15 -9.26 -4.74 -9.77
CA TRP A 15 -9.02 -3.48 -9.02
C TRP A 15 -10.30 -2.97 -8.37
N GLN A 16 -11.40 -2.91 -9.12
CA GLN A 16 -12.67 -2.46 -8.57
C GLN A 16 -13.16 -3.35 -7.42
N GLY A 17 -13.13 -4.68 -7.61
CA GLY A 17 -13.59 -5.63 -6.58
C GLY A 17 -12.78 -5.49 -5.29
N VAL A 18 -11.44 -5.45 -5.37
CA VAL A 18 -10.60 -5.34 -4.16
C VAL A 18 -10.75 -3.97 -3.47
N ILE A 19 -10.90 -2.88 -4.23
CA ILE A 19 -11.12 -1.53 -3.66
C ILE A 19 -12.48 -1.46 -2.95
N ASP A 20 -13.54 -1.99 -3.55
CA ASP A 20 -14.87 -2.02 -2.95
C ASP A 20 -14.89 -2.90 -1.69
N ARG A 21 -14.22 -4.05 -1.72
CA ARG A 21 -14.11 -4.92 -0.56
C ARG A 21 -13.29 -4.28 0.57
N LEU A 22 -12.19 -3.60 0.25
CA LEU A 22 -11.41 -2.84 1.23
C LEU A 22 -12.27 -1.76 1.87
N ARG A 23 -13.00 -0.97 1.07
CA ARG A 23 -13.94 0.03 1.58
C ARG A 23 -14.95 -0.60 2.55
N HIS A 24 -15.57 -1.70 2.16
CA HIS A 24 -16.53 -2.43 3.00
C HIS A 24 -15.88 -2.85 4.34
N THR A 25 -14.68 -3.42 4.28
CA THR A 25 -13.96 -3.91 5.46
C THR A 25 -13.52 -2.78 6.39
N PHE A 26 -13.03 -1.66 5.86
CA PHE A 26 -12.69 -0.49 6.70
C PHE A 26 -13.94 0.14 7.36
N VAL A 27 -15.07 0.20 6.65
CA VAL A 27 -16.31 0.80 7.16
C VAL A 27 -16.97 -0.07 8.24
N ASN A 28 -17.01 -1.39 8.04
CA ASN A 28 -17.67 -2.30 9.00
C ASN A 28 -16.75 -2.75 10.13
N GLY A 29 -15.44 -2.62 9.94
CA GLY A 29 -14.42 -3.09 10.87
C GLY A 29 -14.29 -4.62 10.88
N VAL A 30 -13.14 -5.09 11.28
CA VAL A 30 -12.82 -6.49 11.53
C VAL A 30 -11.89 -6.58 12.73
N GLU A 31 -11.85 -7.71 13.39
CA GLU A 31 -10.82 -7.97 14.40
C GLU A 31 -9.48 -8.18 13.70
N SER A 32 -8.52 -7.32 13.99
CA SER A 32 -7.21 -7.28 13.34
C SER A 32 -6.11 -7.04 14.38
N PRO A 33 -5.72 -8.07 15.15
CA PRO A 33 -4.69 -7.95 16.17
C PRO A 33 -3.34 -7.52 15.58
N PRO A 34 -2.45 -6.90 16.40
CA PRO A 34 -1.08 -6.63 15.98
C PRO A 34 -0.39 -7.90 15.47
N ARG A 35 0.47 -7.72 14.47
CA ARG A 35 1.25 -8.83 13.91
C ARG A 35 2.16 -9.46 14.95
N HIS A 36 2.25 -10.80 14.91
CA HIS A 36 3.15 -11.55 15.78
C HIS A 36 4.49 -11.73 15.10
N HIS A 37 5.58 -11.41 15.82
CA HIS A 37 6.95 -11.57 15.36
C HIS A 37 7.61 -12.73 16.11
N HIS A 38 8.13 -13.70 15.35
CA HIS A 38 8.85 -14.85 15.88
C HIS A 38 10.26 -14.86 15.30
N ALA A 39 11.24 -14.44 16.11
CA ALA A 39 12.66 -14.54 15.75
C ALA A 39 13.11 -16.00 15.75
N MET A 40 13.85 -16.39 14.72
CA MET A 40 14.46 -17.70 14.58
C MET A 40 15.97 -17.54 14.50
N TYR A 41 16.67 -17.95 15.56
CA TYR A 41 18.13 -17.90 15.63
C TYR A 41 18.73 -19.12 14.94
N ARG A 42 19.56 -18.89 13.92
CA ARG A 42 20.16 -19.90 13.08
C ARG A 42 21.68 -19.72 13.03
N PRO A 43 22.46 -20.75 12.70
CA PRO A 43 23.91 -20.62 12.58
C PRO A 43 24.38 -19.62 11.53
N ASP A 44 23.59 -19.41 10.47
CA ASP A 44 23.82 -18.52 9.33
C ASP A 44 23.16 -17.14 9.48
N GLY A 45 22.55 -16.84 10.63
CA GLY A 45 21.95 -15.55 10.93
C GLY A 45 20.51 -15.66 11.43
N GLU A 46 19.92 -14.48 11.70
CA GLU A 46 18.55 -14.39 12.19
C GLU A 46 17.57 -14.39 11.02
N ALA A 47 16.50 -15.16 11.19
CA ALA A 47 15.31 -15.13 10.34
C ALA A 47 14.08 -14.75 11.17
N THR A 48 13.00 -14.34 10.53
CA THR A 48 11.76 -13.96 11.23
C THR A 48 10.56 -14.61 10.55
N MET A 49 9.65 -15.17 11.34
CA MET A 49 8.31 -15.53 10.90
C MET A 49 7.32 -14.48 11.45
N LEU A 50 6.47 -13.96 10.58
CA LEU A 50 5.37 -13.06 10.93
C LEU A 50 4.05 -13.79 10.76
N LEU A 51 3.16 -13.66 11.74
CA LEU A 51 1.77 -14.10 11.64
C LEU A 51 0.85 -12.87 11.78
N MET A 52 -0.04 -12.70 10.83
CA MET A 52 -0.95 -11.57 10.74
C MET A 52 -2.39 -12.08 10.62
N PRO A 53 -3.04 -12.41 11.74
CA PRO A 53 -4.44 -12.86 11.73
C PRO A 53 -5.40 -11.67 11.57
N ALA A 54 -6.56 -11.95 10.98
CA ALA A 54 -7.73 -11.08 10.98
C ALA A 54 -9.00 -11.91 10.78
N TRP A 55 -10.15 -11.45 11.32
CA TRP A 55 -11.41 -12.16 11.13
C TRP A 55 -12.63 -11.25 11.23
N GLU A 56 -13.68 -11.62 10.54
CA GLU A 56 -15.03 -11.10 10.68
C GLU A 56 -15.83 -12.01 11.61
N ALA A 57 -16.67 -11.44 12.45
CA ALA A 57 -17.54 -12.24 13.33
C ALA A 57 -18.49 -13.10 12.47
N ALA A 58 -18.35 -14.43 12.54
CA ALA A 58 -19.11 -15.43 11.77
C ALA A 58 -18.98 -15.30 10.21
N GLY A 59 -18.06 -14.48 9.73
CA GLY A 59 -17.75 -14.30 8.31
C GLY A 59 -16.58 -15.18 7.87
N TYR A 60 -15.41 -14.58 7.77
CA TYR A 60 -14.17 -15.25 7.35
C TYR A 60 -13.07 -15.08 8.39
N ILE A 61 -12.17 -16.04 8.44
CA ILE A 61 -10.94 -16.02 9.25
C ILE A 61 -9.77 -16.12 8.31
N GLY A 62 -8.78 -15.24 8.43
CA GLY A 62 -7.60 -15.24 7.61
C GLY A 62 -6.31 -15.09 8.40
N VAL A 63 -5.25 -15.72 7.93
CA VAL A 63 -3.90 -15.58 8.51
C VAL A 63 -2.88 -15.46 7.39
N LYS A 64 -2.17 -14.33 7.35
CA LYS A 64 -0.97 -14.21 6.53
C LYS A 64 0.23 -14.71 7.32
N MET A 65 0.95 -15.68 6.76
CA MET A 65 2.25 -16.12 7.24
C MET A 65 3.32 -15.59 6.30
N VAL A 66 4.33 -14.90 6.84
CA VAL A 66 5.47 -14.38 6.08
C VAL A 66 6.76 -14.84 6.74
N ASN A 67 7.64 -15.43 5.96
CA ASN A 67 9.00 -15.80 6.36
C ASN A 67 9.99 -14.82 5.77
N VAL A 68 10.83 -14.23 6.61
CA VAL A 68 11.91 -13.29 6.25
C VAL A 68 13.24 -13.95 6.54
N PHE A 69 13.97 -14.25 5.49
CA PHE A 69 15.27 -14.93 5.52
C PHE A 69 16.28 -14.07 4.75
N PRO A 70 16.92 -13.07 5.37
CA PRO A 70 17.78 -12.11 4.68
C PRO A 70 18.92 -12.75 3.88
N GLN A 71 19.47 -13.87 4.37
CA GLN A 71 20.59 -14.59 3.76
C GLN A 71 20.21 -15.32 2.46
N ASN A 72 18.93 -15.50 2.17
CA ASN A 72 18.48 -16.17 0.95
C ASN A 72 18.97 -15.50 -0.34
N ALA A 73 19.29 -14.20 -0.29
CA ALA A 73 19.84 -13.45 -1.42
C ALA A 73 21.18 -14.05 -1.91
N GLU A 74 21.99 -14.63 -1.01
CA GLU A 74 23.25 -15.30 -1.33
C GLU A 74 23.06 -16.60 -2.15
N HIS A 75 21.85 -17.16 -2.07
CA HIS A 75 21.46 -18.40 -2.76
C HIS A 75 20.57 -18.14 -3.99
N GLY A 76 20.33 -16.86 -4.35
CA GLY A 76 19.41 -16.50 -5.44
C GLY A 76 17.94 -16.80 -5.14
N ILE A 77 17.60 -17.01 -3.87
CA ILE A 77 16.24 -17.28 -3.37
C ILE A 77 15.66 -15.99 -2.80
N PRO A 78 14.35 -15.69 -2.99
CA PRO A 78 13.72 -14.52 -2.38
C PRO A 78 13.91 -14.50 -0.86
N ALA A 79 14.33 -13.35 -0.33
CA ALA A 79 14.48 -13.15 1.11
C ALA A 79 13.13 -13.17 1.86
N ILE A 80 12.03 -12.93 1.16
CA ILE A 80 10.68 -12.91 1.73
C ILE A 80 9.82 -13.90 0.93
N SER A 81 9.15 -14.80 1.66
CA SER A 81 8.16 -15.73 1.13
C SER A 81 6.97 -15.82 2.09
N GLY A 82 5.80 -16.14 1.60
CA GLY A 82 4.63 -16.26 2.45
C GLY A 82 3.45 -16.89 1.74
N LEU A 83 2.41 -17.08 2.52
CA LEU A 83 1.11 -17.54 2.05
C LEU A 83 0.00 -16.89 2.89
N TYR A 84 -1.22 -16.93 2.35
CA TYR A 84 -2.42 -16.54 3.07
C TYR A 84 -3.37 -17.72 3.20
N LEU A 85 -3.76 -18.04 4.43
CA LEU A 85 -4.77 -19.07 4.73
C LEU A 85 -6.11 -18.38 4.98
N LEU A 86 -7.16 -18.83 4.27
CA LEU A 86 -8.53 -18.38 4.44
C LEU A 86 -9.40 -19.55 4.90
N SER A 87 -10.24 -19.31 5.92
CA SER A 87 -11.23 -20.23 6.45
C SER A 87 -12.59 -19.53 6.53
N GLU A 88 -13.68 -20.30 6.46
CA GLU A 88 -14.99 -19.75 6.79
C GLU A 88 -15.13 -19.63 8.32
N GLY A 89 -15.84 -18.60 8.79
CA GLY A 89 -15.87 -18.24 10.21
C GLY A 89 -16.97 -18.91 11.01
N LYS A 90 -17.87 -19.70 10.38
CA LYS A 90 -18.96 -20.35 11.07
C LYS A 90 -18.57 -21.67 11.74
N HIS A 91 -17.75 -22.48 11.05
CA HIS A 91 -17.31 -23.79 11.54
C HIS A 91 -15.78 -23.95 11.49
N GLY A 92 -15.04 -22.91 11.02
CA GLY A 92 -13.58 -22.93 10.94
C GLY A 92 -13.01 -23.78 9.80
N GLN A 93 -13.82 -24.11 8.78
CA GLN A 93 -13.37 -24.95 7.66
C GLN A 93 -12.38 -24.20 6.77
N PRO A 94 -11.16 -24.78 6.50
CA PRO A 94 -10.22 -24.12 5.62
C PRO A 94 -10.72 -24.14 4.17
N LEU A 95 -10.74 -22.94 3.56
CA LEU A 95 -11.21 -22.69 2.20
C LEU A 95 -10.07 -22.66 1.19
N ALA A 96 -9.08 -21.80 1.41
CA ALA A 96 -8.01 -21.56 0.47
C ALA A 96 -6.65 -21.38 1.13
N CYS A 97 -5.60 -21.80 0.39
CA CYS A 97 -4.21 -21.40 0.59
C CYS A 97 -3.81 -20.56 -0.61
N ILE A 98 -3.60 -19.26 -0.41
CA ILE A 98 -3.42 -18.27 -1.46
C ILE A 98 -1.95 -17.85 -1.52
N ASP A 99 -1.44 -17.59 -2.73
CA ASP A 99 -0.10 -17.04 -2.94
C ASP A 99 0.14 -15.77 -2.11
N GLY A 100 1.18 -15.80 -1.30
CA GLY A 100 1.52 -14.71 -0.37
C GLY A 100 2.39 -13.62 -0.98
N SER A 101 2.62 -13.60 -2.29
CA SER A 101 3.38 -12.57 -2.98
C SER A 101 2.49 -11.61 -3.77
N GLU A 102 1.55 -12.10 -4.53
CA GLU A 102 0.69 -11.31 -5.39
C GLU A 102 -0.46 -10.65 -4.61
N LEU A 103 -1.12 -11.41 -3.73
CA LEU A 103 -2.21 -10.90 -2.90
C LEU A 103 -1.82 -9.63 -2.11
N PRO A 104 -0.70 -9.62 -1.33
CA PRO A 104 -0.29 -8.43 -0.60
C PRO A 104 0.06 -7.24 -1.48
N ARG A 105 0.62 -7.45 -2.68
CA ARG A 105 0.93 -6.36 -3.60
C ARG A 105 -0.34 -5.70 -4.12
N ARG A 106 -1.31 -6.51 -4.57
CA ARG A 106 -2.58 -6.00 -5.08
C ARG A 106 -3.35 -5.24 -4.02
N ARG A 107 -3.49 -5.79 -2.79
CA ARG A 107 -4.22 -5.10 -1.73
C ARG A 107 -3.51 -3.79 -1.31
N THR A 108 -2.17 -3.74 -1.36
CA THR A 108 -1.42 -2.52 -1.04
C THR A 108 -1.70 -1.42 -2.06
N ALA A 109 -1.63 -1.71 -3.35
CA ALA A 109 -1.97 -0.75 -4.40
C ALA A 109 -3.46 -0.36 -4.36
N ALA A 110 -4.34 -1.30 -4.02
CA ALA A 110 -5.77 -1.02 -3.89
C ALA A 110 -6.09 -0.14 -2.67
N ALA A 111 -5.42 -0.32 -1.53
CA ALA A 111 -5.57 0.56 -0.36
C ALA A 111 -5.10 1.99 -0.66
N SER A 112 -4.00 2.12 -1.39
CA SER A 112 -3.49 3.38 -1.93
C SER A 112 -4.51 4.07 -2.84
N ALA A 113 -5.08 3.34 -3.78
CA ALA A 113 -6.14 3.86 -4.67
C ALA A 113 -7.42 4.22 -3.91
N LEU A 114 -7.83 3.42 -2.91
CA LEU A 114 -8.98 3.73 -2.05
C LEU A 114 -8.76 5.04 -1.27
N ALA A 115 -7.56 5.24 -0.73
CA ALA A 115 -7.20 6.50 -0.07
C ALA A 115 -7.21 7.67 -1.06
N ALA A 116 -6.63 7.51 -2.26
CA ALA A 116 -6.68 8.54 -3.31
C ALA A 116 -8.13 8.84 -3.75
N GLN A 117 -9.01 7.85 -3.79
CA GLN A 117 -10.43 8.05 -4.09
C GLN A 117 -11.13 8.94 -3.04
N ALA A 118 -10.69 8.89 -1.78
CA ALA A 118 -11.25 9.69 -0.70
C ALA A 118 -10.54 11.05 -0.52
N LEU A 119 -9.26 11.16 -0.90
CA LEU A 119 -8.38 12.26 -0.51
C LEU A 119 -7.77 13.04 -1.67
N ALA A 120 -7.63 12.49 -2.87
CA ALA A 120 -7.16 13.22 -4.05
C ALA A 120 -8.31 13.99 -4.71
N ASN A 121 -7.99 15.06 -5.44
CA ASN A 121 -8.97 15.74 -6.28
C ASN A 121 -9.60 14.78 -7.30
N GLU A 122 -10.89 14.96 -7.57
CA GLU A 122 -11.63 14.06 -8.48
C GLU A 122 -11.13 14.13 -9.92
N ASP A 123 -10.61 15.29 -10.32
CA ASP A 123 -10.08 15.62 -11.64
C ASP A 123 -8.56 15.39 -11.76
N ALA A 124 -7.95 14.66 -10.82
CA ALA A 124 -6.53 14.30 -10.87
C ALA A 124 -6.20 13.47 -12.12
N GLU A 125 -5.34 13.99 -13.00
CA GLU A 125 -5.00 13.40 -14.29
C GLU A 125 -3.52 12.98 -14.40
N THR A 126 -2.63 13.57 -13.58
CA THR A 126 -1.18 13.32 -13.62
C THR A 126 -0.74 12.54 -12.38
N LEU A 127 -0.24 11.33 -12.59
CA LEU A 127 0.33 10.45 -11.56
C LEU A 127 1.85 10.42 -11.70
N LEU A 128 2.57 10.77 -10.64
CA LEU A 128 4.00 10.50 -10.51
C LEU A 128 4.21 9.24 -9.65
N VAL A 129 4.87 8.24 -10.21
CA VAL A 129 5.30 7.03 -9.49
C VAL A 129 6.78 7.14 -9.16
N VAL A 130 7.10 7.12 -7.87
CA VAL A 130 8.46 7.18 -7.33
C VAL A 130 8.89 5.80 -6.86
N GLY A 131 9.67 5.13 -7.69
CA GLY A 131 10.12 3.75 -7.53
C GLY A 131 9.76 2.88 -8.74
N THR A 132 10.62 1.88 -9.00
CA THR A 132 10.48 0.96 -10.17
C THR A 132 10.47 -0.51 -9.73
N GLY A 133 9.95 -0.75 -8.53
CA GLY A 133 9.75 -2.10 -8.00
C GLY A 133 8.46 -2.74 -8.51
N LYS A 134 8.18 -3.95 -8.02
CA LYS A 134 6.98 -4.72 -8.40
C LYS A 134 5.65 -4.05 -8.07
N LEU A 135 5.63 -3.06 -7.16
CA LEU A 135 4.43 -2.27 -6.85
C LEU A 135 4.17 -1.16 -7.87
N ALA A 136 5.18 -0.67 -8.57
CA ALA A 136 5.03 0.46 -9.48
C ALA A 136 3.97 0.24 -10.60
N PRO A 137 3.98 -0.88 -11.34
CA PRO A 137 2.90 -1.20 -12.27
C PRO A 137 1.52 -1.27 -11.61
N MET A 138 1.46 -1.85 -10.41
CA MET A 138 0.18 -2.04 -9.70
C MET A 138 -0.44 -0.73 -9.21
N VAL A 139 0.35 0.24 -8.75
CA VAL A 139 -0.19 1.54 -8.35
C VAL A 139 -0.66 2.36 -9.54
N ILE A 140 -0.02 2.23 -10.71
CA ILE A 140 -0.51 2.84 -11.96
C ILE A 140 -1.92 2.33 -12.27
N GLU A 141 -2.09 1.02 -12.30
CA GLU A 141 -3.38 0.38 -12.56
C GLU A 141 -4.46 0.76 -11.53
N ALA A 142 -4.09 0.70 -10.25
CA ALA A 142 -5.02 0.95 -9.15
C ALA A 142 -5.48 2.43 -9.12
N HIS A 143 -4.56 3.39 -9.25
CA HIS A 143 -4.93 4.81 -9.31
C HIS A 143 -5.76 5.14 -10.55
N ALA A 144 -5.42 4.57 -11.72
CA ALA A 144 -6.18 4.75 -12.94
C ALA A 144 -7.60 4.14 -12.89
N SER A 145 -7.86 3.21 -11.96
CA SER A 145 -9.21 2.67 -11.75
C SER A 145 -10.14 3.60 -10.95
N VAL A 146 -9.59 4.59 -10.23
CA VAL A 146 -10.34 5.49 -9.35
C VAL A 146 -10.23 6.97 -9.72
N ARG A 147 -9.29 7.34 -10.58
CA ARG A 147 -9.06 8.71 -11.05
C ARG A 147 -8.87 8.72 -12.57
N PRO A 148 -9.21 9.80 -13.27
CA PRO A 148 -9.10 9.90 -14.72
C PRO A 148 -7.65 10.14 -15.15
N ILE A 149 -6.73 9.25 -14.74
CA ILE A 149 -5.29 9.38 -15.04
C ILE A 149 -5.08 9.31 -16.55
N LYS A 150 -4.40 10.33 -17.09
CA LYS A 150 -4.02 10.46 -18.50
C LYS A 150 -2.51 10.42 -18.69
N ARG A 151 -1.76 10.97 -17.72
CA ARG A 151 -0.30 11.10 -17.75
C ARG A 151 0.32 10.38 -16.59
N VAL A 152 1.38 9.60 -16.86
CA VAL A 152 2.13 8.85 -15.85
C VAL A 152 3.60 9.23 -15.94
N LEU A 153 4.10 9.90 -14.92
CA LEU A 153 5.51 10.22 -14.73
C LEU A 153 6.15 9.13 -13.89
N ILE A 154 7.31 8.64 -14.30
CA ILE A 154 7.98 7.52 -13.63
C ILE A 154 9.41 7.90 -13.28
N TRP A 155 9.73 7.80 -12.00
CA TRP A 155 11.08 8.03 -11.51
C TRP A 155 11.63 6.79 -10.81
N GLY A 156 12.91 6.51 -11.05
CA GLY A 156 13.63 5.46 -10.33
C GLY A 156 15.13 5.65 -10.37
N ARG A 157 15.85 5.12 -9.38
CA ARG A 157 17.31 5.14 -9.31
C ARG A 157 18.00 4.46 -10.51
N THR A 158 17.29 3.57 -11.18
CA THR A 158 17.75 2.86 -12.38
C THR A 158 16.84 3.28 -13.53
N PRO A 159 17.28 4.23 -14.39
CA PRO A 159 16.45 4.76 -15.48
C PRO A 159 15.90 3.70 -16.42
N SER A 160 16.69 2.66 -16.75
CA SER A 160 16.24 1.58 -17.63
C SER A 160 14.97 0.87 -17.13
N LYS A 161 14.85 0.67 -15.80
CA LYS A 161 13.63 0.08 -15.22
C LYS A 161 12.43 1.02 -15.29
N ALA A 162 12.65 2.33 -15.21
CA ALA A 162 11.59 3.30 -15.42
C ALA A 162 11.14 3.31 -16.89
N THR A 163 12.08 3.16 -17.82
CA THR A 163 11.78 3.03 -19.25
C THR A 163 10.96 1.79 -19.56
N GLU A 164 11.31 0.63 -18.98
CA GLU A 164 10.55 -0.62 -19.15
C GLU A 164 9.07 -0.43 -18.73
N ILE A 165 8.82 0.22 -17.59
CA ILE A 165 7.47 0.51 -17.14
C ILE A 165 6.78 1.53 -18.05
N ALA A 166 7.48 2.59 -18.48
CA ALA A 166 6.90 3.59 -19.37
C ALA A 166 6.47 2.98 -20.70
N GLU A 167 7.29 2.10 -21.29
CA GLU A 167 6.98 1.37 -22.53
C GLU A 167 5.78 0.44 -22.35
N GLU A 168 5.68 -0.28 -21.24
CA GLU A 168 4.55 -1.16 -20.92
C GLU A 168 3.21 -0.40 -20.95
N TYR A 169 3.20 0.84 -20.45
CA TYR A 169 1.99 1.64 -20.30
C TYR A 169 1.76 2.67 -21.40
N ALA A 170 2.68 2.85 -22.35
CA ALA A 170 2.62 3.87 -23.41
C ALA A 170 1.38 3.78 -24.33
N SER A 171 0.77 2.59 -24.45
CA SER A 171 -0.46 2.44 -25.25
C SER A 171 -1.72 2.93 -24.53
N ARG A 172 -1.65 3.17 -23.19
CA ARG A 172 -2.79 3.54 -22.36
C ARG A 172 -2.70 4.95 -21.81
N PHE A 173 -1.50 5.44 -21.55
CA PHE A 173 -1.24 6.73 -20.92
C PHE A 173 -0.14 7.49 -21.67
N ASP A 174 -0.11 8.81 -21.50
CA ASP A 174 1.07 9.63 -21.81
C ASP A 174 2.13 9.35 -20.75
N THR A 175 3.10 8.48 -21.07
CA THR A 175 4.14 8.04 -20.13
C THR A 175 5.43 8.78 -20.33
N GLN A 176 6.08 9.20 -19.24
CA GLN A 176 7.36 9.88 -19.29
C GLN A 176 8.27 9.39 -18.15
N VAL A 177 9.50 9.01 -18.51
CA VAL A 177 10.59 8.82 -17.54
C VAL A 177 11.13 10.19 -17.17
N VAL A 178 11.19 10.47 -15.86
CA VAL A 178 11.65 11.77 -15.36
C VAL A 178 12.96 11.61 -14.58
N GLU A 179 13.87 12.55 -14.79
CA GLU A 179 15.16 12.61 -14.08
C GLU A 179 15.11 13.62 -12.92
N ALA A 180 14.41 14.74 -13.13
CA ALA A 180 14.32 15.85 -12.19
C ALA A 180 13.03 15.78 -11.36
N LEU A 181 13.11 15.22 -10.16
CA LEU A 181 11.98 15.10 -9.23
C LEU A 181 11.30 16.43 -8.88
N PRO A 182 12.00 17.57 -8.65
CA PRO A 182 11.34 18.80 -8.28
C PRO A 182 10.26 19.25 -9.28
N ALA A 183 10.58 19.21 -10.58
CA ALA A 183 9.64 19.56 -11.64
C ALA A 183 8.49 18.55 -11.73
N ALA A 184 8.80 17.25 -11.69
CA ALA A 184 7.81 16.19 -11.78
C ALA A 184 6.81 16.20 -10.60
N VAL A 185 7.29 16.47 -9.38
CA VAL A 185 6.43 16.61 -8.19
C VAL A 185 5.52 17.84 -8.31
N ALA A 186 6.06 18.95 -8.83
CA ALA A 186 5.28 20.19 -9.01
C ALA A 186 4.17 20.07 -10.09
N GLU A 187 4.33 19.15 -11.04
CA GLU A 187 3.35 18.89 -12.11
C GLU A 187 2.32 17.81 -11.72
N ALA A 188 2.60 16.98 -10.70
CA ALA A 188 1.78 15.85 -10.37
C ALA A 188 0.57 16.21 -9.50
N ASP A 189 -0.61 15.67 -9.85
CA ASP A 189 -1.79 15.71 -9.00
C ASP A 189 -1.68 14.66 -7.88
N ILE A 190 -1.10 13.51 -8.21
CA ILE A 190 -0.85 12.40 -7.27
C ILE A 190 0.63 12.01 -7.34
N VAL A 191 1.30 11.95 -6.19
CA VAL A 191 2.67 11.46 -6.03
C VAL A 191 2.63 10.17 -5.22
N SER A 192 2.82 9.02 -5.86
CA SER A 192 2.83 7.71 -5.18
C SER A 192 4.26 7.19 -5.03
N CYS A 193 4.69 7.03 -3.77
CA CYS A 193 6.03 6.54 -3.42
C CYS A 193 5.96 5.06 -3.03
N VAL A 194 6.73 4.24 -3.77
CA VAL A 194 6.77 2.77 -3.64
C VAL A 194 8.19 2.26 -3.43
N THR A 195 8.97 2.98 -2.63
CA THR A 195 10.40 2.72 -2.44
C THR A 195 10.70 2.06 -1.08
N LEU A 196 11.87 1.46 -0.97
CA LEU A 196 12.44 0.98 0.29
C LEU A 196 13.50 1.96 0.84
N SER A 197 13.34 3.25 0.56
CA SER A 197 14.31 4.26 0.96
C SER A 197 14.40 4.41 2.48
N THR A 198 15.59 4.70 2.97
CA THR A 198 15.87 5.10 4.35
C THR A 198 16.20 6.58 4.45
N GLN A 199 16.19 7.30 3.32
CA GLN A 199 16.44 8.73 3.24
C GLN A 199 15.33 9.39 2.41
N PRO A 200 14.93 10.63 2.76
CA PRO A 200 13.91 11.35 2.01
C PRO A 200 14.25 11.49 0.53
N ILE A 201 13.31 11.12 -0.33
CA ILE A 201 13.40 11.29 -1.79
C ILE A 201 12.57 12.50 -2.21
N ILE A 202 11.37 12.64 -1.66
CA ILE A 202 10.47 13.77 -1.93
C ILE A 202 10.63 14.83 -0.86
N LYS A 203 10.70 16.08 -1.30
CA LYS A 203 10.80 17.24 -0.40
C LYS A 203 9.53 18.05 -0.40
N GLY A 204 9.11 18.48 0.77
CA GLY A 204 7.90 19.27 0.96
C GLY A 204 7.90 20.59 0.20
N GLU A 205 9.07 21.19 -0.05
CA GLU A 205 9.20 22.43 -0.82
C GLU A 205 8.74 22.29 -2.29
N TRP A 206 8.71 21.05 -2.84
CA TRP A 206 8.31 20.78 -4.22
C TRP A 206 6.81 20.60 -4.40
N LEU A 207 6.08 20.34 -3.30
CA LEU A 207 4.63 20.11 -3.35
C LEU A 207 3.88 21.39 -3.72
N THR A 208 2.88 21.27 -4.57
CA THR A 208 2.00 22.34 -5.00
C THR A 208 0.61 22.20 -4.38
N PRO A 209 -0.18 23.28 -4.28
CA PRO A 209 -1.57 23.20 -3.84
C PRO A 209 -2.35 22.14 -4.63
N GLY A 210 -3.18 21.36 -3.93
CA GLY A 210 -4.01 20.31 -4.52
C GLY A 210 -3.35 18.94 -4.66
N THR A 211 -2.02 18.82 -4.49
CA THR A 211 -1.31 17.53 -4.59
C THR A 211 -1.80 16.53 -3.54
N HIS A 212 -1.98 15.29 -3.95
CA HIS A 212 -2.11 14.13 -3.06
C HIS A 212 -0.81 13.34 -3.03
N VAL A 213 -0.24 13.13 -1.84
CA VAL A 213 0.98 12.33 -1.64
C VAL A 213 0.59 10.99 -1.03
N ASP A 214 1.02 9.90 -1.63
CA ASP A 214 0.72 8.53 -1.24
C ASP A 214 2.03 7.78 -0.93
N LEU A 215 2.22 7.40 0.33
CA LEU A 215 3.46 6.82 0.87
C LEU A 215 3.23 5.39 1.33
N ILE A 216 3.56 4.42 0.49
CA ILE A 216 3.32 3.00 0.76
C ILE A 216 4.56 2.12 0.68
N GLY A 217 5.72 2.69 0.34
CA GLY A 217 6.97 1.92 0.23
C GLY A 217 7.67 1.70 1.56
N ALA A 218 7.68 2.69 2.44
CA ALA A 218 8.34 2.64 3.73
C ALA A 218 7.37 2.09 4.81
N PHE A 219 7.68 0.91 5.34
CA PHE A 219 6.83 0.19 6.32
C PHE A 219 7.61 -0.26 7.58
N ARG A 220 8.72 0.40 7.88
CA ARG A 220 9.54 0.20 9.08
C ARG A 220 10.00 1.55 9.62
N PRO A 221 10.26 1.68 10.93
CA PRO A 221 10.71 2.94 11.54
C PRO A 221 11.96 3.55 10.89
N GLN A 222 12.85 2.72 10.35
CA GLN A 222 14.12 3.15 9.73
C GLN A 222 13.96 3.57 8.26
N MET A 223 12.79 3.35 7.65
CA MET A 223 12.50 3.69 6.26
C MET A 223 11.83 5.06 6.18
N ARG A 224 12.14 5.83 5.13
CA ARG A 224 11.59 7.16 4.93
C ARG A 224 11.61 7.55 3.46
N GLU A 225 10.50 8.02 2.93
CA GLU A 225 10.36 8.45 1.54
C GLU A 225 10.27 9.97 1.39
N THR A 226 9.81 10.69 2.44
CA THR A 226 9.63 12.13 2.43
C THR A 226 10.38 12.83 3.57
N ASP A 227 10.65 14.13 3.41
CA ASP A 227 11.12 14.96 4.52
C ASP A 227 9.96 15.40 5.44
N ALA A 228 10.28 15.91 6.63
CA ALA A 228 9.29 16.37 7.59
C ALA A 228 8.44 17.54 7.08
N LEU A 229 8.95 18.32 6.13
CA LEU A 229 8.20 19.42 5.53
C LEU A 229 7.00 18.92 4.72
N CYS A 230 7.07 17.72 4.11
CA CYS A 230 5.91 17.09 3.48
C CYS A 230 4.76 16.91 4.47
N LEU A 231 5.04 16.39 5.67
CA LEU A 231 4.04 16.19 6.72
C LEU A 231 3.46 17.53 7.21
N ARG A 232 4.33 18.53 7.46
CA ARG A 232 3.89 19.84 7.97
C ARG A 232 3.04 20.62 6.97
N ARG A 233 3.25 20.44 5.67
CA ARG A 233 2.48 21.11 4.62
C ARG A 233 1.20 20.39 4.24
N SER A 234 0.99 19.17 4.74
CA SER A 234 -0.11 18.31 4.31
C SER A 234 -1.12 18.07 5.42
N GLN A 235 -2.35 17.80 5.03
CA GLN A 235 -3.32 17.11 5.86
C GLN A 235 -2.95 15.62 5.84
N VAL A 236 -2.46 15.10 6.98
CA VAL A 236 -1.90 13.75 7.08
C VAL A 236 -2.97 12.74 7.49
N PHE A 237 -3.09 11.67 6.72
CA PHE A 237 -3.99 10.55 6.95
C PHE A 237 -3.19 9.25 6.98
N VAL A 238 -3.70 8.25 7.69
CA VAL A 238 -3.04 6.94 7.82
C VAL A 238 -4.01 5.79 7.52
N ASP A 239 -3.46 4.63 7.18
CA ASP A 239 -4.27 3.40 7.08
C ASP A 239 -4.89 3.05 8.43
N THR A 240 -4.07 2.96 9.47
CA THR A 240 -4.48 2.75 10.86
C THR A 240 -3.57 3.53 11.81
N TYR A 241 -4.13 4.06 12.89
CA TYR A 241 -3.33 4.70 13.95
C TYR A 241 -2.33 3.72 14.58
N ALA A 242 -2.72 2.47 14.76
CA ALA A 242 -1.86 1.45 15.35
C ALA A 242 -0.63 1.17 14.49
N GLY A 243 -0.81 1.02 13.18
CA GLY A 243 0.28 0.85 12.21
C GLY A 243 1.18 2.08 12.16
N ALA A 244 0.60 3.27 12.12
CA ALA A 244 1.35 4.52 12.07
C ALA A 244 2.26 4.70 13.30
N LYS A 245 1.78 4.38 14.51
CA LYS A 245 2.54 4.45 15.77
C LYS A 245 3.71 3.46 15.83
N GLY A 246 3.56 2.30 15.17
CA GLY A 246 4.56 1.23 15.26
C GLY A 246 5.59 1.23 14.15
N GLU A 247 5.20 1.64 12.93
CA GLU A 247 5.96 1.28 11.72
C GLU A 247 6.14 2.41 10.70
N ALA A 248 5.37 3.51 10.79
CA ALA A 248 5.41 4.59 9.81
C ALA A 248 6.64 5.48 9.95
N GLY A 249 7.77 5.04 9.41
CA GLY A 249 9.05 5.73 9.58
C GLY A 249 9.06 7.18 9.10
N ASP A 250 8.29 7.54 8.07
CA ASP A 250 8.13 8.94 7.65
C ASP A 250 7.57 9.81 8.78
N ILE A 251 6.61 9.29 9.55
CA ILE A 251 5.97 9.99 10.67
C ILE A 251 6.86 9.93 11.91
N LEU A 252 7.33 8.73 12.26
CA LEU A 252 8.10 8.52 13.49
C LEU A 252 9.40 9.32 13.52
N GLN A 253 10.15 9.32 12.40
CA GLN A 253 11.38 10.11 12.30
C GLN A 253 11.10 11.62 12.35
N ALA A 254 10.02 12.11 11.74
CA ALA A 254 9.64 13.52 11.83
C ALA A 254 9.23 13.93 13.26
N ILE A 255 8.63 12.99 14.03
CA ILE A 255 8.34 13.21 15.47
C ILE A 255 9.65 13.26 16.27
N ASP A 256 10.57 12.33 16.04
CA ASP A 256 11.86 12.30 16.71
C ASP A 256 12.70 13.55 16.41
N GLU A 257 12.55 14.13 15.22
CA GLU A 257 13.16 15.42 14.82
C GLU A 257 12.48 16.63 15.47
N GLY A 258 11.34 16.47 16.15
CA GLY A 258 10.55 17.56 16.72
C GLY A 258 9.76 18.38 15.68
N GLU A 259 9.64 17.88 14.45
CA GLU A 259 9.04 18.57 13.30
C GLU A 259 7.55 18.21 13.08
N PHE A 260 7.06 17.14 13.73
CA PHE A 260 5.68 16.68 13.65
C PHE A 260 5.20 16.12 14.99
N GLN A 261 3.89 16.03 15.19
CA GLN A 261 3.27 15.41 16.37
C GLN A 261 2.19 14.44 15.91
N PHE A 262 2.00 13.35 16.64
CA PHE A 262 1.03 12.31 16.28
C PHE A 262 -0.41 12.85 16.22
N GLU A 263 -0.73 13.81 17.07
CA GLU A 263 -2.01 14.51 17.16
C GLU A 263 -2.33 15.36 15.91
N HIS A 264 -1.36 15.62 15.06
CA HIS A 264 -1.56 16.32 13.78
C HIS A 264 -2.08 15.39 12.67
N ILE A 265 -2.12 14.08 12.89
CA ILE A 265 -2.80 13.14 11.99
C ILE A 265 -4.29 13.44 12.02
N GLN A 266 -4.87 13.76 10.85
CA GLN A 266 -6.27 14.17 10.73
C GLN A 266 -7.22 13.01 11.01
N ALA A 267 -6.97 11.87 10.38
CA ALA A 267 -7.80 10.67 10.50
C ALA A 267 -7.06 9.40 10.08
N GLU A 268 -7.56 8.26 10.52
CA GLU A 268 -7.30 7.00 9.84
C GLU A 268 -8.35 6.75 8.76
N LEU A 269 -8.04 5.85 7.82
CA LEU A 269 -8.84 5.66 6.60
C LEU A 269 -10.29 5.26 6.92
N ALA A 270 -10.51 4.43 7.93
CA ALA A 270 -11.85 4.03 8.39
C ALA A 270 -12.72 5.24 8.80
N GLU A 271 -12.16 6.21 9.50
CA GLU A 271 -12.88 7.42 9.93
C GLU A 271 -13.29 8.31 8.76
N VAL A 272 -12.42 8.41 7.74
CA VAL A 272 -12.74 9.14 6.51
C VAL A 272 -13.84 8.44 5.71
N LEU A 273 -13.73 7.12 5.54
CA LEU A 273 -14.67 6.35 4.73
C LEU A 273 -16.07 6.24 5.36
N THR A 274 -16.16 6.30 6.69
CA THR A 274 -17.44 6.34 7.43
C THR A 274 -18.01 7.76 7.52
N GLY A 275 -17.25 8.79 7.17
CA GLY A 275 -17.63 10.19 7.36
C GLY A 275 -17.56 10.65 8.83
N ALA A 276 -16.94 9.86 9.71
CA ALA A 276 -16.73 10.24 11.12
C ALA A 276 -15.75 11.41 11.26
N LYS A 277 -14.80 11.49 10.35
CA LYS A 277 -13.91 12.64 10.19
C LYS A 277 -13.87 13.11 8.73
N PRO A 278 -13.64 14.41 8.49
CA PRO A 278 -13.52 14.93 7.14
C PRO A 278 -12.27 14.37 6.44
N GLY A 279 -12.35 14.20 5.13
CA GLY A 279 -11.20 13.97 4.27
C GLY A 279 -10.52 15.29 3.88
N ARG A 280 -10.19 15.45 2.59
CA ARG A 280 -9.64 16.69 2.02
C ARG A 280 -10.54 17.90 2.34
N SER A 281 -9.97 18.99 2.88
CA SER A 281 -10.73 20.16 3.29
C SER A 281 -11.20 21.02 2.11
N ASP A 282 -10.37 21.15 1.08
CA ASP A 282 -10.60 21.97 -0.11
C ASP A 282 -9.70 21.53 -1.28
N LYS A 283 -9.90 22.12 -2.46
CA LYS A 283 -9.15 21.76 -3.67
C LYS A 283 -7.65 22.05 -3.60
N ASP A 284 -7.26 23.08 -2.87
CA ASP A 284 -5.87 23.53 -2.77
C ASP A 284 -5.11 22.83 -1.63
N ALA A 285 -5.83 22.16 -0.72
CA ALA A 285 -5.20 21.42 0.35
C ALA A 285 -4.26 20.35 -0.20
N ILE A 286 -3.07 20.24 0.37
CA ILE A 286 -2.17 19.11 0.13
C ILE A 286 -2.59 18.00 1.07
N THR A 287 -2.86 16.81 0.57
CA THR A 287 -3.16 15.62 1.39
C THR A 287 -2.02 14.62 1.33
N LEU A 288 -1.73 13.96 2.44
CA LEU A 288 -0.73 12.91 2.52
C LEU A 288 -1.34 11.68 3.17
N PHE A 289 -1.32 10.57 2.47
CA PHE A 289 -1.71 9.26 3.00
C PHE A 289 -0.47 8.43 3.28
N LYS A 290 -0.34 7.93 4.51
CA LYS A 290 0.72 7.00 4.90
C LYS A 290 0.13 5.64 5.25
N SER A 291 0.55 4.61 4.53
CA SER A 291 0.20 3.22 4.81
C SER A 291 1.43 2.39 5.14
N VAL A 292 1.28 1.51 6.10
CA VAL A 292 2.25 0.45 6.45
C VAL A 292 1.63 -0.94 6.24
N GLY A 293 0.33 -0.97 5.95
CA GLY A 293 -0.46 -2.17 5.69
C GLY A 293 -0.93 -2.88 6.95
N ALA A 294 -2.18 -3.30 6.95
CA ALA A 294 -2.83 -3.98 8.05
C ALA A 294 -3.35 -5.37 7.63
N SER A 295 -3.52 -6.28 8.60
CA SER A 295 -4.03 -7.62 8.33
C SER A 295 -5.48 -7.62 7.84
N LEU A 296 -6.25 -6.58 8.17
CA LEU A 296 -7.61 -6.36 7.65
C LEU A 296 -7.62 -6.23 6.11
N GLU A 297 -6.61 -5.59 5.52
CA GLU A 297 -6.50 -5.41 4.07
C GLU A 297 -6.21 -6.75 3.36
N ASP A 298 -5.36 -7.59 3.95
CA ASP A 298 -5.08 -8.92 3.46
C ASP A 298 -6.34 -9.81 3.52
N LEU A 299 -7.14 -9.70 4.61
CA LEU A 299 -8.41 -10.40 4.76
C LEU A 299 -9.41 -9.96 3.69
N ALA A 300 -9.60 -8.65 3.51
CA ALA A 300 -10.49 -8.09 2.50
C ALA A 300 -10.16 -8.62 1.09
N ALA A 301 -8.89 -8.55 0.70
CA ALA A 301 -8.44 -9.04 -0.60
C ALA A 301 -8.63 -10.57 -0.76
N ALA A 302 -8.39 -11.35 0.30
CA ALA A 302 -8.56 -12.79 0.26
C ALA A 302 -10.04 -13.20 0.16
N ILE A 303 -10.94 -12.48 0.82
CA ILE A 303 -12.39 -12.69 0.71
C ILE A 303 -12.86 -12.38 -0.72
N GLU A 304 -12.49 -11.21 -1.24
CA GLU A 304 -12.86 -10.81 -2.60
C GLU A 304 -12.38 -11.82 -3.64
N LEU A 305 -11.12 -12.24 -3.53
CA LEU A 305 -10.57 -13.27 -4.40
C LEU A 305 -11.37 -14.56 -4.31
N TRP A 306 -11.63 -15.07 -3.10
CA TRP A 306 -12.36 -16.31 -2.86
C TRP A 306 -13.76 -16.28 -3.44
N GLU A 307 -14.48 -15.17 -3.30
CA GLU A 307 -15.84 -14.99 -3.81
C GLU A 307 -15.87 -14.86 -5.33
N SER A 308 -14.79 -14.37 -5.96
CA SER A 308 -14.61 -14.20 -7.40
C SER A 308 -14.10 -15.45 -8.12
N LEU A 309 -13.55 -16.44 -7.39
CA LEU A 309 -13.05 -17.68 -8.00
C LEU A 309 -14.21 -18.54 -8.57
N PRO A 310 -13.97 -19.25 -9.70
CA PRO A 310 -14.89 -20.26 -10.19
C PRO A 310 -15.13 -21.32 -9.11
N LYS A 311 -16.39 -21.57 -8.77
CA LYS A 311 -16.75 -22.64 -7.83
C LYS A 311 -16.66 -23.97 -8.56
N HIS A 312 -15.63 -24.75 -8.27
CA HIS A 312 -15.57 -26.13 -8.72
C HIS A 312 -16.64 -26.92 -7.93
N HIS A 313 -17.64 -27.36 -8.63
CA HIS A 313 -18.70 -28.28 -8.12
C HIS A 313 -18.13 -29.71 -8.01
#